data_553059c54491f9f5d0d031293f412916
#
_entry.id   553059c54491f9f5d0d031293f412916
#
_cell.length_a   1.000
_cell.length_b   1.000
_cell.length_c   1.000
_cell.angle_alpha   90.00
_cell.angle_beta   90.00
_cell.angle_gamma   90.00
#
_symmetry.space_group_name_H-M   'P 1'
#
loop_
_entity.id
_entity.type
_entity.pdbx_description
1 polymer ?
#
loop_
_entity_poly.entity_id
_entity_poly.type
_entity_poly.pdbx_seq_one_letter_code
_entity_poly.pdbx_strand_id
1 'polypeptide(L)'
;MLKRLLIVLTSLALMTGGMDPAGSFRIEEIPDEIFESMQGRSFNEPAPVKREDLRLLTVLYTDFEGCTQKGQIICNKKIADDLIDIFRELYENAYPIESIRLIDEFDGDDKASMRADNTSCFNVRPKSSSRSGFSSHAYGMAIDINPLYNPYVRTRDGVTRIEPEEAAPYVDRQKDFPHKIDSQDLCCRLFRAHGFTWGGAWRSVKDYQHFEKSLN
;
A
#
# COMPACT_ATOMS: atom_id res chain seq x y z
N MET A 1 -21.11 61.70 0.10
CA MET A 1 -21.12 60.64 -0.94
C MET A 1 -19.81 59.86 -0.89
N LEU A 2 -19.80 58.73 -0.20
CA LEU A 2 -18.59 57.91 -0.01
C LEU A 2 -18.66 56.72 -0.96
N LYS A 3 -17.83 56.71 -2.01
CA LYS A 3 -17.74 55.59 -2.96
C LYS A 3 -17.01 54.40 -2.30
N ARG A 4 -17.73 53.32 -2.03
CA ARG A 4 -17.14 52.04 -1.60
C ARG A 4 -16.45 51.41 -2.81
N LEU A 5 -15.15 51.24 -2.72
CA LEU A 5 -14.33 50.50 -3.67
C LEU A 5 -14.48 49.01 -3.33
N LEU A 6 -15.10 48.23 -4.22
CA LEU A 6 -15.25 46.79 -4.12
C LEU A 6 -13.97 46.15 -4.68
N ILE A 7 -13.09 45.64 -3.81
CA ILE A 7 -11.93 44.88 -4.21
C ILE A 7 -12.40 43.42 -4.44
N VAL A 8 -12.49 43.04 -5.70
CA VAL A 8 -12.71 41.65 -6.09
C VAL A 8 -11.35 40.97 -6.03
N LEU A 9 -11.11 40.19 -4.98
CA LEU A 9 -9.97 39.26 -4.94
C LEU A 9 -10.30 38.04 -5.82
N THR A 10 -9.81 38.04 -7.03
CA THR A 10 -9.75 36.83 -7.86
C THR A 10 -8.65 35.92 -7.32
N SER A 11 -9.05 34.87 -6.61
CA SER A 11 -8.13 33.78 -6.26
C SER A 11 -7.72 33.06 -7.56
N LEU A 12 -6.50 33.33 -8.01
CA LEU A 12 -5.84 32.58 -9.06
C LEU A 12 -5.40 31.25 -8.45
N ALA A 13 -6.20 30.19 -8.61
CA ALA A 13 -5.78 28.85 -8.31
C ALA A 13 -4.64 28.50 -9.29
N LEU A 14 -3.40 28.52 -8.81
CA LEU A 14 -2.29 27.92 -9.52
C LEU A 14 -2.57 26.42 -9.61
N MET A 15 -3.02 25.99 -10.76
CA MET A 15 -2.91 24.60 -11.18
C MET A 15 -1.41 24.32 -11.37
N THR A 16 -0.73 23.89 -10.30
CA THR A 16 0.58 23.27 -10.44
C THR A 16 0.33 21.88 -11.01
N GLY A 17 0.24 21.77 -12.34
CA GLY A 17 0.39 20.50 -13.02
C GLY A 17 1.74 19.92 -12.58
N GLY A 18 1.69 18.88 -11.72
CA GLY A 18 2.89 18.21 -11.25
C GLY A 18 3.62 17.63 -12.45
N MET A 19 4.73 18.28 -12.83
CA MET A 19 5.70 17.63 -13.69
C MET A 19 6.27 16.46 -12.87
N ASP A 20 6.09 15.23 -13.37
CA ASP A 20 6.85 14.07 -12.89
C ASP A 20 8.34 14.42 -13.02
N PRO A 21 9.06 14.64 -11.92
CA PRO A 21 10.49 14.88 -12.01
C PRO A 21 11.08 13.63 -12.66
N ALA A 22 11.69 13.76 -13.83
CA ALA A 22 12.18 12.65 -14.64
C ALA A 22 12.94 11.63 -13.76
N GLY A 23 12.38 10.42 -13.63
CA GLY A 23 12.91 9.34 -12.81
C GLY A 23 12.33 9.20 -11.41
N SER A 24 11.20 9.83 -11.07
CA SER A 24 10.55 9.68 -9.77
C SER A 24 9.73 8.39 -9.65
N PHE A 25 9.27 7.85 -10.78
CA PHE A 25 8.61 6.54 -10.86
C PHE A 25 9.48 5.61 -11.71
N ARG A 26 10.02 4.56 -11.09
CA ARG A 26 10.96 3.65 -11.75
C ARG A 26 10.70 2.21 -11.39
N ILE A 27 10.97 1.32 -12.34
CA ILE A 27 11.03 -0.12 -12.15
C ILE A 27 12.46 -0.54 -12.45
N GLU A 28 13.10 -1.20 -11.50
CA GLU A 28 14.49 -1.63 -11.59
C GLU A 28 14.63 -3.09 -11.14
N GLU A 29 15.67 -3.77 -11.61
CA GLU A 29 16.11 -5.01 -10.98
C GLU A 29 16.56 -4.70 -9.55
N ILE A 30 16.40 -5.67 -8.64
CA ILE A 30 16.82 -5.46 -7.25
C ILE A 30 18.35 -5.37 -7.19
N PRO A 31 18.95 -4.25 -6.74
CA PRO A 31 20.38 -4.15 -6.54
C PRO A 31 20.93 -5.18 -5.55
N ASP A 32 22.20 -5.58 -5.68
CA ASP A 32 22.81 -6.58 -4.81
C ASP A 32 22.73 -6.21 -3.33
N GLU A 33 23.04 -4.95 -3.00
CA GLU A 33 22.98 -4.43 -1.63
C GLU A 33 21.58 -4.57 -0.99
N ILE A 34 20.52 -4.29 -1.78
CA ILE A 34 19.14 -4.46 -1.30
C ILE A 34 18.81 -5.94 -1.16
N PHE A 35 19.18 -6.77 -2.14
CA PHE A 35 18.91 -8.21 -2.06
C PHE A 35 19.64 -8.87 -0.90
N GLU A 36 20.86 -8.46 -0.59
CA GLU A 36 21.60 -8.91 0.60
C GLU A 36 20.86 -8.53 1.89
N SER A 37 20.31 -7.32 1.97
CA SER A 37 19.55 -6.88 3.14
C SER A 37 18.24 -7.64 3.34
N MET A 38 17.66 -8.20 2.28
CA MET A 38 16.44 -9.01 2.33
C MET A 38 16.68 -10.42 2.89
N GLN A 39 17.93 -10.94 2.81
CA GLN A 39 18.23 -12.30 3.24
C GLN A 39 18.00 -12.47 4.75
N GLY A 40 17.22 -13.48 5.12
CA GLY A 40 16.84 -13.74 6.51
C GLY A 40 15.78 -12.77 7.09
N ARG A 41 15.25 -11.85 6.27
CA ARG A 41 14.19 -10.90 6.62
C ARG A 41 12.97 -11.11 5.73
N SER A 42 12.81 -10.32 4.68
CA SER A 42 11.70 -10.48 3.73
C SER A 42 11.89 -11.66 2.76
N PHE A 43 13.13 -12.05 2.49
CA PHE A 43 13.47 -13.17 1.61
C PHE A 43 14.05 -14.34 2.42
N ASN A 44 13.17 -15.30 2.77
CA ASN A 44 13.51 -16.49 3.55
C ASN A 44 13.31 -17.76 2.72
N GLU A 45 14.28 -18.67 2.77
CA GLU A 45 14.14 -19.98 2.15
C GLU A 45 13.30 -20.95 3.02
N PRO A 46 12.45 -21.78 2.40
CA PRO A 46 12.17 -21.85 0.97
C PRO A 46 11.29 -20.68 0.50
N ALA A 47 11.74 -19.96 -0.54
CA ALA A 47 10.96 -18.89 -1.16
C ALA A 47 10.20 -19.42 -2.38
N PRO A 48 8.93 -19.01 -2.61
CA PRO A 48 8.14 -19.47 -3.74
C PRO A 48 8.48 -18.75 -5.06
N VAL A 49 9.38 -17.74 -5.01
CA VAL A 49 9.87 -16.95 -6.15
C VAL A 49 11.37 -16.80 -6.07
N LYS A 50 11.98 -16.42 -7.19
CA LYS A 50 13.40 -16.11 -7.27
C LYS A 50 13.60 -14.60 -7.35
N ARG A 51 14.83 -14.11 -7.12
CA ARG A 51 15.18 -12.69 -7.24
C ARG A 51 14.81 -12.11 -8.61
N GLU A 52 15.07 -12.84 -9.70
CA GLU A 52 14.76 -12.41 -11.06
C GLU A 52 13.26 -12.24 -11.37
N ASP A 53 12.39 -12.78 -10.50
CA ASP A 53 10.94 -12.57 -10.59
C ASP A 53 10.46 -11.28 -9.90
N LEU A 54 11.34 -10.67 -9.14
CA LEU A 54 11.04 -9.45 -8.37
C LEU A 54 11.59 -8.20 -9.04
N ARG A 55 10.99 -7.06 -8.70
CA ARG A 55 11.45 -5.72 -9.10
C ARG A 55 11.42 -4.79 -7.91
N LEU A 56 12.36 -3.86 -7.88
CA LEU A 56 12.34 -2.70 -7.01
C LEU A 56 11.63 -1.55 -7.73
N LEU A 57 10.57 -1.04 -7.11
CA LEU A 57 9.90 0.16 -7.57
C LEU A 57 10.32 1.34 -6.71
N THR A 58 10.54 2.48 -7.36
CA THR A 58 10.59 3.78 -6.70
C THR A 58 9.33 4.54 -7.09
N VAL A 59 8.63 5.11 -6.11
CA VAL A 59 7.39 5.87 -6.30
C VAL A 59 7.41 7.16 -5.49
N LEU A 60 6.64 8.17 -5.93
CA LEU A 60 6.26 9.29 -5.07
C LEU A 60 4.92 9.01 -4.42
N TYR A 61 4.72 9.55 -3.23
CA TYR A 61 3.44 9.54 -2.53
C TYR A 61 3.27 10.82 -1.72
N THR A 62 2.03 11.12 -1.35
CA THR A 62 1.68 12.22 -0.44
C THR A 62 1.46 11.62 0.94
N ASP A 63 2.21 12.07 1.95
CA ASP A 63 2.01 11.62 3.33
C ASP A 63 0.77 12.24 3.98
N PHE A 64 0.48 11.88 5.23
CA PHE A 64 -0.69 12.38 5.96
C PHE A 64 -0.60 13.88 6.29
N GLU A 65 0.60 14.47 6.28
CA GLU A 65 0.84 15.90 6.40
C GLU A 65 0.68 16.66 5.07
N GLY A 66 0.41 15.94 3.97
CA GLY A 66 0.30 16.51 2.62
C GLY A 66 1.64 16.78 1.95
N CYS A 67 2.75 16.25 2.48
CA CYS A 67 4.08 16.41 1.92
C CYS A 67 4.38 15.31 0.89
N THR A 68 5.09 15.70 -0.18
CA THR A 68 5.61 14.71 -1.14
C THR A 68 6.76 13.93 -0.53
N GLN A 69 6.65 12.62 -0.55
CA GLN A 69 7.65 11.67 -0.11
C GLN A 69 8.06 10.74 -1.25
N LYS A 70 9.20 10.06 -1.08
CA LYS A 70 9.70 9.03 -1.99
C LYS A 70 9.69 7.69 -1.27
N GLY A 71 9.05 6.69 -1.86
CA GLY A 71 8.95 5.34 -1.32
C GLY A 71 9.60 4.29 -2.21
N GLN A 72 9.85 3.11 -1.62
CA GLN A 72 10.34 1.93 -2.33
C GLN A 72 9.47 0.71 -2.05
N ILE A 73 9.19 -0.07 -3.09
CA ILE A 73 8.35 -1.27 -3.03
C ILE A 73 9.08 -2.40 -3.75
N ILE A 74 9.16 -3.59 -3.16
CA ILE A 74 9.54 -4.80 -3.88
C ILE A 74 8.27 -5.57 -4.22
N CYS A 75 8.09 -5.88 -5.51
CA CYS A 75 6.95 -6.64 -6.01
C CYS A 75 7.36 -7.62 -7.10
N ASN A 76 6.43 -8.50 -7.49
CA ASN A 76 6.64 -9.35 -8.66
C ASN A 76 6.67 -8.52 -9.95
N LYS A 77 7.56 -8.86 -10.88
CA LYS A 77 7.65 -8.21 -12.20
C LYS A 77 6.33 -8.21 -12.99
N LYS A 78 5.43 -9.16 -12.70
CA LYS A 78 4.13 -9.27 -13.37
C LYS A 78 3.13 -8.17 -13.02
N ILE A 79 3.34 -7.51 -11.88
CA ILE A 79 2.46 -6.42 -11.41
C ILE A 79 3.18 -5.07 -11.29
N ALA A 80 4.45 -5.02 -11.68
CA ALA A 80 5.29 -3.84 -11.50
C ALA A 80 4.75 -2.63 -12.27
N ASP A 81 4.37 -2.79 -13.53
CA ASP A 81 3.79 -1.73 -14.36
C ASP A 81 2.46 -1.25 -13.79
N ASP A 82 1.57 -2.18 -13.40
CA ASP A 82 0.30 -1.83 -12.76
C ASP A 82 0.49 -0.98 -11.50
N LEU A 83 1.45 -1.37 -10.64
CA LEU A 83 1.72 -0.63 -9.41
C LEU A 83 2.27 0.77 -9.68
N ILE A 84 3.17 0.93 -10.65
CA ILE A 84 3.69 2.24 -11.05
C ILE A 84 2.55 3.16 -11.52
N ASP A 85 1.65 2.66 -12.36
CA ASP A 85 0.53 3.44 -12.86
C ASP A 85 -0.43 3.82 -11.72
N ILE A 86 -0.77 2.86 -10.84
CA ILE A 86 -1.62 3.10 -9.67
C ILE A 86 -1.01 4.15 -8.75
N PHE A 87 0.28 4.01 -8.36
CA PHE A 87 0.93 4.96 -7.46
C PHE A 87 1.10 6.34 -8.08
N ARG A 88 1.28 6.43 -9.39
CA ARG A 88 1.28 7.71 -10.12
C ARG A 88 -0.07 8.40 -9.99
N GLU A 89 -1.16 7.69 -10.27
CA GLU A 89 -2.50 8.26 -10.15
C GLU A 89 -2.86 8.63 -8.71
N LEU A 90 -2.48 7.81 -7.72
CA LEU A 90 -2.64 8.14 -6.30
C LEU A 90 -1.91 9.43 -5.92
N TYR A 91 -0.65 9.57 -6.36
CA TYR A 91 0.16 10.76 -6.11
C TYR A 91 -0.42 12.01 -6.80
N GLU A 92 -0.81 11.92 -8.08
CA GLU A 92 -1.42 13.02 -8.83
C GLU A 92 -2.74 13.51 -8.22
N ASN A 93 -3.45 12.63 -7.51
CA ASN A 93 -4.66 12.98 -6.76
C ASN A 93 -4.39 13.32 -5.29
N ALA A 94 -3.14 13.47 -4.88
CA ALA A 94 -2.73 13.73 -3.50
C ALA A 94 -3.39 12.75 -2.50
N TYR A 95 -3.51 11.46 -2.90
CA TYR A 95 -4.07 10.42 -2.03
C TYR A 95 -3.13 10.15 -0.86
N PRO A 96 -3.61 10.24 0.39
CA PRO A 96 -2.73 10.15 1.55
C PRO A 96 -2.29 8.72 1.84
N ILE A 97 -0.98 8.50 1.91
CA ILE A 97 -0.34 7.26 2.34
C ILE A 97 0.69 7.61 3.40
N GLU A 98 0.60 7.00 4.59
CA GLU A 98 1.49 7.36 5.71
C GLU A 98 2.94 7.06 5.40
N SER A 99 3.23 5.86 4.92
CA SER A 99 4.60 5.42 4.69
C SER A 99 4.69 4.36 3.59
N ILE A 100 5.77 4.42 2.78
CA ILE A 100 6.13 3.40 1.81
C ILE A 100 7.61 3.08 1.97
N ARG A 101 7.93 2.06 2.76
CA ARG A 101 9.29 1.62 3.07
C ARG A 101 9.42 0.12 2.87
N LEU A 102 10.61 -0.34 2.53
CA LEU A 102 10.88 -1.78 2.45
C LEU A 102 10.64 -2.43 3.83
N ILE A 103 9.99 -3.59 3.83
CA ILE A 103 9.68 -4.30 5.07
C ILE A 103 10.96 -4.74 5.82
N ASP A 104 12.08 -4.78 5.12
CA ASP A 104 13.40 -5.09 5.67
C ASP A 104 13.89 -4.04 6.66
N GLU A 105 13.39 -2.80 6.57
CA GLU A 105 13.62 -1.75 7.57
C GLU A 105 12.91 -2.02 8.91
N PHE A 106 11.99 -3.00 8.91
CA PHE A 106 11.30 -3.54 10.07
C PHE A 106 11.77 -4.97 10.39
N ASP A 107 12.98 -5.35 9.94
CA ASP A 107 13.55 -6.70 10.08
C ASP A 107 12.66 -7.82 9.50
N GLY A 108 11.84 -7.51 8.49
CA GLY A 108 10.86 -8.44 7.91
C GLY A 108 9.65 -8.72 8.81
N ASP A 109 9.52 -8.01 9.94
CA ASP A 109 8.38 -8.14 10.86
C ASP A 109 7.15 -7.41 10.33
N ASP A 110 6.23 -8.20 9.78
CA ASP A 110 4.95 -7.76 9.23
C ASP A 110 4.11 -6.94 10.24
N LYS A 111 4.12 -7.37 11.52
CA LYS A 111 3.38 -6.66 12.56
C LYS A 111 4.00 -5.31 12.91
N ALA A 112 5.31 -5.24 12.95
CA ALA A 112 6.01 -3.97 13.20
C ALA A 112 5.74 -2.98 12.04
N SER A 113 5.80 -3.47 10.79
CA SER A 113 5.47 -2.69 9.60
C SER A 113 4.02 -2.19 9.63
N MET A 114 3.05 -3.06 9.91
CA MET A 114 1.63 -2.67 10.02
C MET A 114 1.36 -1.65 11.13
N ARG A 115 2.01 -1.80 12.30
CA ARG A 115 1.88 -0.82 13.40
C ARG A 115 2.41 0.56 13.05
N ALA A 116 3.42 0.61 12.18
CA ALA A 116 3.97 1.87 11.65
C ALA A 116 3.16 2.43 10.47
N ASP A 117 1.99 1.87 10.20
CA ASP A 117 1.12 2.20 9.05
C ASP A 117 1.88 2.15 7.71
N ASN A 118 2.84 1.23 7.59
CA ASN A 118 3.69 1.11 6.42
C ASN A 118 3.03 0.28 5.31
N THR A 119 2.84 0.90 4.15
CA THR A 119 2.43 0.24 2.91
C THR A 119 3.55 -0.69 2.44
N SER A 120 3.25 -1.98 2.24
CA SER A 120 4.25 -3.00 1.89
C SER A 120 3.68 -4.06 0.95
N CYS A 121 4.58 -4.69 0.17
CA CYS A 121 4.17 -5.69 -0.83
C CYS A 121 4.85 -7.04 -0.59
N PHE A 122 6.13 -7.21 -0.93
CA PHE A 122 6.83 -8.49 -0.85
C PHE A 122 7.27 -8.83 0.57
N ASN A 123 6.89 -10.03 1.04
CA ASN A 123 7.40 -10.63 2.27
C ASN A 123 7.15 -12.14 2.27
N VAL A 124 8.19 -12.96 2.35
CA VAL A 124 8.07 -14.43 2.40
C VAL A 124 7.54 -14.85 3.76
N ARG A 125 6.27 -15.18 3.81
CA ARG A 125 5.59 -15.65 5.01
C ARG A 125 4.49 -16.66 4.70
N PRO A 126 4.15 -17.56 5.64
CA PRO A 126 3.02 -18.47 5.47
C PRO A 126 1.69 -17.70 5.44
N LYS A 127 0.65 -18.32 4.89
CA LYS A 127 -0.71 -17.78 4.93
C LYS A 127 -1.23 -17.68 6.36
N SER A 128 -1.76 -16.53 6.76
CA SER A 128 -2.41 -16.34 8.07
C SER A 128 -3.68 -17.17 8.24
N SER A 129 -4.33 -17.56 7.14
CA SER A 129 -5.61 -18.27 7.14
C SER A 129 -5.52 -19.80 6.99
N SER A 130 -4.34 -20.35 6.66
CA SER A 130 -4.15 -21.77 6.33
C SER A 130 -2.91 -22.35 7.01
N ARG A 131 -2.93 -23.70 7.25
CA ARG A 131 -1.78 -24.43 7.78
C ARG A 131 -0.72 -24.73 6.70
N SER A 132 -1.01 -24.48 5.43
CA SER A 132 -0.10 -24.77 4.32
C SER A 132 -0.17 -23.67 3.25
N GLY A 133 0.95 -23.47 2.57
CA GLY A 133 1.12 -22.52 1.49
C GLY A 133 1.59 -21.14 1.94
N PHE A 134 2.05 -20.38 0.96
CA PHE A 134 2.56 -19.02 1.15
C PHE A 134 1.46 -17.98 0.95
N SER A 135 1.59 -16.83 1.62
CA SER A 135 0.80 -15.61 1.37
C SER A 135 1.04 -15.11 -0.06
N SER A 136 0.08 -14.39 -0.64
CA SER A 136 0.27 -13.69 -1.92
C SER A 136 1.42 -12.67 -1.85
N HIS A 137 1.72 -12.12 -0.66
CA HIS A 137 2.91 -11.30 -0.42
C HIS A 137 4.22 -12.06 -0.66
N ALA A 138 4.28 -13.35 -0.33
CA ALA A 138 5.47 -14.17 -0.57
C ALA A 138 5.79 -14.36 -2.06
N TYR A 139 4.79 -14.16 -2.93
CA TYR A 139 4.95 -14.14 -4.38
C TYR A 139 5.18 -12.73 -4.92
N GLY A 140 5.13 -11.69 -4.08
CA GLY A 140 5.13 -10.29 -4.49
C GLY A 140 3.89 -9.89 -5.30
N MET A 141 2.77 -10.59 -5.11
CA MET A 141 1.53 -10.43 -5.87
C MET A 141 0.41 -9.76 -5.05
N ALA A 142 0.73 -9.26 -3.86
CA ALA A 142 -0.18 -8.53 -2.99
C ALA A 142 0.50 -7.31 -2.39
N ILE A 143 -0.30 -6.30 -2.06
CA ILE A 143 0.13 -5.09 -1.41
C ILE A 143 -0.89 -4.67 -0.37
N ASP A 144 -0.41 -4.19 0.78
CA ASP A 144 -1.22 -3.66 1.87
C ASP A 144 -1.03 -2.14 1.94
N ILE A 145 -2.13 -1.38 1.95
CA ILE A 145 -2.15 0.09 1.94
C ILE A 145 -2.71 0.61 3.27
N ASN A 146 -1.97 1.50 3.95
CA ASN A 146 -2.36 2.12 5.22
C ASN A 146 -2.96 1.11 6.21
N PRO A 147 -2.18 0.11 6.65
CA PRO A 147 -2.68 -1.05 7.40
C PRO A 147 -3.25 -0.72 8.78
N LEU A 148 -2.77 0.34 9.43
CA LEU A 148 -3.28 0.74 10.74
C LEU A 148 -4.74 1.21 10.67
N TYR A 149 -5.13 1.91 9.60
CA TYR A 149 -6.50 2.38 9.38
C TYR A 149 -7.38 1.33 8.67
N ASN A 150 -6.77 0.31 8.07
CA ASN A 150 -7.46 -0.67 7.24
C ASN A 150 -7.12 -2.12 7.65
N PRO A 151 -7.51 -2.54 8.88
CA PRO A 151 -7.05 -3.78 9.47
C PRO A 151 -7.54 -5.04 8.74
N TYR A 152 -6.76 -6.12 8.92
CA TYR A 152 -7.26 -7.47 8.80
C TYR A 152 -8.15 -7.80 10.00
N VAL A 153 -9.34 -8.35 9.74
CA VAL A 153 -10.31 -8.73 10.77
C VAL A 153 -10.86 -10.12 10.48
N ARG A 154 -10.70 -11.05 11.42
CA ARG A 154 -11.23 -12.40 11.31
C ARG A 154 -11.91 -12.82 12.60
N THR A 155 -13.18 -13.20 12.53
CA THR A 155 -13.90 -13.81 13.65
C THR A 155 -14.02 -15.32 13.41
N ARG A 156 -13.57 -16.11 14.37
CA ARG A 156 -13.71 -17.55 14.35
C ARG A 156 -14.00 -18.06 15.77
N ASP A 157 -14.99 -18.93 15.92
CA ASP A 157 -15.38 -19.53 17.19
C ASP A 157 -15.62 -18.48 18.30
N GLY A 158 -16.20 -17.32 17.94
CA GLY A 158 -16.48 -16.20 18.84
C GLY A 158 -15.26 -15.32 19.18
N VAL A 159 -14.07 -15.66 18.69
CA VAL A 159 -12.86 -14.87 18.89
C VAL A 159 -12.57 -14.02 17.66
N THR A 160 -12.44 -12.71 17.85
CA THR A 160 -12.05 -11.78 16.79
C THR A 160 -10.55 -11.47 16.87
N ARG A 161 -9.83 -11.75 15.80
CA ARG A 161 -8.44 -11.36 15.58
C ARG A 161 -8.41 -10.11 14.73
N ILE A 162 -7.63 -9.12 15.13
CA ILE A 162 -7.40 -7.85 14.44
C ILE A 162 -5.89 -7.72 14.21
N GLU A 163 -5.48 -7.34 13.01
CA GLU A 163 -4.06 -7.10 12.69
C GLU A 163 -3.92 -5.82 11.88
N PRO A 164 -3.08 -4.88 12.35
CA PRO A 164 -2.43 -4.85 13.68
C PRO A 164 -3.45 -4.67 14.81
N GLU A 165 -3.12 -5.07 16.04
CA GLU A 165 -4.04 -4.96 17.20
C GLU A 165 -4.43 -3.51 17.50
N GLU A 166 -3.51 -2.58 17.25
CA GLU A 166 -3.69 -1.13 17.41
C GLU A 166 -4.78 -0.56 16.50
N ALA A 167 -5.12 -1.28 15.42
CA ALA A 167 -6.19 -0.91 14.49
C ALA A 167 -7.61 -1.22 15.00
N ALA A 168 -7.75 -1.72 16.23
CA ALA A 168 -9.06 -2.02 16.83
C ALA A 168 -10.08 -0.87 16.75
N PRO A 169 -9.72 0.43 16.87
CA PRO A 169 -10.65 1.55 16.68
C PRO A 169 -11.29 1.64 15.29
N TYR A 170 -10.63 1.08 14.26
CA TYR A 170 -11.00 1.19 12.84
C TYR A 170 -11.74 -0.04 12.30
N VAL A 171 -12.10 -0.99 13.14
CA VAL A 171 -12.82 -2.21 12.77
C VAL A 171 -14.29 -1.93 12.40
N ASP A 172 -14.92 -0.96 13.08
CA ASP A 172 -16.29 -0.56 12.79
C ASP A 172 -16.35 0.32 11.55
N ARG A 173 -16.54 -0.31 10.39
CA ARG A 173 -16.55 0.35 9.07
C ARG A 173 -17.82 1.17 8.79
N GLN A 174 -18.80 1.18 9.70
CA GLN A 174 -19.96 2.09 9.62
C GLN A 174 -19.61 3.50 10.10
N LYS A 175 -18.60 3.60 10.96
CA LYS A 175 -18.06 4.88 11.40
C LYS A 175 -17.28 5.58 10.28
N ASP A 176 -17.31 6.91 10.32
CA ASP A 176 -16.44 7.73 9.51
C ASP A 176 -15.13 8.02 10.24
N PHE A 177 -14.01 7.83 9.55
CA PHE A 177 -12.67 8.12 10.03
C PHE A 177 -11.72 8.35 8.84
N PRO A 178 -10.61 9.07 9.02
CA PRO A 178 -9.66 9.36 7.95
C PRO A 178 -9.01 8.08 7.41
N HIS A 179 -8.54 8.13 6.18
CA HIS A 179 -7.75 7.07 5.51
C HIS A 179 -8.45 5.71 5.40
N LYS A 180 -9.78 5.70 5.53
CA LYS A 180 -10.61 4.50 5.37
C LYS A 180 -10.72 4.08 3.92
N ILE A 181 -10.25 2.88 3.59
CA ILE A 181 -10.45 2.27 2.29
C ILE A 181 -11.78 1.52 2.27
N ASP A 182 -12.68 1.91 1.39
CA ASP A 182 -13.92 1.19 1.09
C ASP A 182 -14.07 0.96 -0.43
N SER A 183 -15.18 0.39 -0.86
CA SER A 183 -15.38 0.05 -2.28
C SER A 183 -15.48 1.25 -3.22
N GLN A 184 -15.70 2.47 -2.71
CA GLN A 184 -15.81 3.72 -3.47
C GLN A 184 -14.53 4.56 -3.37
N ASP A 185 -13.63 4.21 -2.46
CA ASP A 185 -12.35 4.87 -2.27
C ASP A 185 -11.51 4.85 -3.57
N LEU A 186 -10.76 5.93 -3.81
CA LEU A 186 -9.94 6.08 -5.02
C LEU A 186 -8.94 4.92 -5.16
N CYS A 187 -8.24 4.58 -4.06
CA CYS A 187 -7.27 3.49 -4.05
C CYS A 187 -7.94 2.17 -4.45
N CYS A 188 -9.08 1.82 -3.82
CA CYS A 188 -9.82 0.60 -4.13
C CYS A 188 -10.28 0.56 -5.60
N ARG A 189 -10.73 1.67 -6.16
CA ARG A 189 -11.15 1.75 -7.57
C ARG A 189 -9.99 1.54 -8.54
N LEU A 190 -8.84 2.17 -8.27
CA LEU A 190 -7.64 2.05 -9.11
C LEU A 190 -7.10 0.62 -9.11
N PHE A 191 -6.90 0.03 -7.93
CA PHE A 191 -6.44 -1.36 -7.85
C PHE A 191 -7.38 -2.33 -8.58
N ARG A 192 -8.69 -2.17 -8.44
CA ARG A 192 -9.67 -3.00 -9.15
C ARG A 192 -9.66 -2.79 -10.66
N ALA A 193 -9.45 -1.56 -11.14
CA ALA A 193 -9.32 -1.24 -12.57
C ALA A 193 -8.10 -1.95 -13.17
N HIS A 194 -7.02 -2.13 -12.40
CA HIS A 194 -5.83 -2.89 -12.78
C HIS A 194 -5.93 -4.40 -12.51
N GLY A 195 -7.13 -4.91 -12.19
CA GLY A 195 -7.41 -6.35 -12.07
C GLY A 195 -7.03 -6.97 -10.72
N PHE A 196 -6.78 -6.15 -9.69
CA PHE A 196 -6.60 -6.65 -8.32
C PHE A 196 -7.95 -6.95 -7.67
N THR A 197 -7.96 -7.92 -6.78
CA THR A 197 -9.07 -8.18 -5.85
C THR A 197 -8.77 -7.50 -4.52
N TRP A 198 -9.81 -6.92 -3.91
CA TRP A 198 -9.71 -6.27 -2.60
C TRP A 198 -10.18 -7.19 -1.49
N GLY A 199 -9.38 -7.38 -0.45
CA GLY A 199 -9.67 -8.23 0.70
C GLY A 199 -10.85 -7.76 1.55
N GLY A 200 -11.18 -6.45 1.54
CA GLY A 200 -12.38 -5.93 2.19
C GLY A 200 -13.70 -6.44 1.59
N ALA A 201 -13.68 -6.97 0.35
CA ALA A 201 -14.82 -7.60 -0.28
C ALA A 201 -14.99 -9.09 0.09
N TRP A 202 -14.01 -9.74 0.71
CA TRP A 202 -14.09 -11.16 1.07
C TRP A 202 -15.20 -11.44 2.07
N ARG A 203 -15.71 -12.68 2.11
CA ARG A 203 -16.88 -13.04 2.92
C ARG A 203 -16.51 -13.57 4.31
N SER A 204 -15.52 -14.45 4.40
CA SER A 204 -15.17 -15.19 5.63
C SER A 204 -14.14 -14.48 6.50
N VAL A 205 -13.48 -13.48 5.95
CA VAL A 205 -12.49 -12.63 6.58
C VAL A 205 -12.55 -11.27 5.89
N LYS A 206 -12.19 -10.22 6.59
CA LYS A 206 -12.05 -8.88 6.03
C LYS A 206 -10.61 -8.47 6.13
N ASP A 207 -10.04 -8.02 5.01
CA ASP A 207 -8.69 -7.53 4.93
C ASP A 207 -8.72 -6.21 4.17
N TYR A 208 -8.94 -5.13 4.92
CA TYR A 208 -9.27 -3.84 4.31
C TYR A 208 -8.05 -3.16 3.67
N GLN A 209 -6.84 -3.49 4.13
CA GLN A 209 -5.57 -3.00 3.57
C GLN A 209 -5.20 -3.70 2.25
N HIS A 210 -5.64 -4.97 2.08
CA HIS A 210 -5.08 -5.95 1.16
C HIS A 210 -5.65 -5.88 -0.25
N PHE A 211 -4.73 -5.80 -1.23
CA PHE A 211 -5.02 -5.94 -2.65
C PHE A 211 -4.12 -7.02 -3.24
N GLU A 212 -4.70 -8.01 -3.94
CA GLU A 212 -3.93 -9.08 -4.57
C GLU A 212 -4.33 -9.34 -6.02
N LYS A 213 -3.38 -9.79 -6.83
CA LYS A 213 -3.60 -10.21 -8.22
C LYS A 213 -3.16 -11.66 -8.40
N SER A 214 -3.98 -12.48 -9.07
CA SER A 214 -3.68 -13.90 -9.30
C SER A 214 -2.47 -14.09 -10.20
N LEU A 215 -1.72 -15.19 -9.98
CA LEU A 215 -0.54 -15.59 -10.78
C LEU A 215 -0.89 -16.17 -12.16
N ASN A 216 -2.11 -15.98 -12.67
CA ASN A 216 -2.55 -16.61 -13.94
C ASN A 216 -1.69 -16.23 -15.14
#